data_010822c6cf4cd5ff04140d8bc37c24a6
#
_entry.id   010822c6cf4cd5ff04140d8bc37c24a6
#
_cell.length_a   1.000
_cell.length_b   1.000
_cell.length_c   1.000
_cell.angle_alpha   90.00
_cell.angle_beta   90.00
_cell.angle_gamma   90.00
#
_symmetry.space_group_name_H-M   'P 1'
#
loop_
_entity.id
_entity.type
_entity.pdbx_description
1 polymer ?
#
loop_
_entity_poly.entity_id
_entity_poly.type
_entity_poly.pdbx_seq_one_letter_code
_entity_poly.pdbx_strand_id
1 'polypeptide(L)'
;MEKLNILWTTDNKDTVFNMLTMYAVNSKTQNWWQEVNLIIWGASARLVGNDTQVQIEVVEMINQGIQIEACKDCCDNFGVTDKLTKLGINVRYMGKPLTDYIKSGEIVLTI
;
A
#
# COMPACT_ATOMS: atom_id res chain seq x y z
N MET A 1 7.40 -2.90 -18.98
CA MET A 1 7.72 -3.31 -17.61
C MET A 1 6.44 -3.72 -16.89
N GLU A 2 6.47 -4.89 -16.27
CA GLU A 2 5.28 -5.38 -15.57
C GLU A 2 5.23 -4.82 -14.15
N LYS A 3 4.22 -4.03 -13.89
CA LYS A 3 3.99 -3.41 -12.59
C LYS A 3 2.56 -3.69 -12.12
N LEU A 4 2.44 -4.13 -10.89
CA LEU A 4 1.16 -4.30 -10.21
C LEU A 4 0.99 -3.18 -9.20
N ASN A 5 -0.10 -2.43 -9.32
CA ASN A 5 -0.53 -1.49 -8.28
C ASN A 5 -1.68 -2.15 -7.51
N ILE A 6 -1.57 -2.22 -6.19
CA ILE A 6 -2.64 -2.70 -5.33
C ILE A 6 -3.21 -1.50 -4.59
N LEU A 7 -4.45 -1.16 -4.91
CA LEU A 7 -5.19 -0.12 -4.19
C LEU A 7 -5.77 -0.77 -2.92
N TRP A 8 -5.12 -0.49 -1.81
CA TRP A 8 -5.43 -1.08 -0.52
C TRP A 8 -6.39 -0.18 0.24
N THR A 9 -7.66 -0.57 0.32
CA THR A 9 -8.70 0.20 1.00
C THR A 9 -9.20 -0.47 2.28
N THR A 10 -9.05 -1.79 2.38
CA THR A 10 -9.64 -2.56 3.49
C THR A 10 -8.94 -2.30 4.82
N ASP A 11 -9.73 -2.25 5.89
CA ASP A 11 -9.24 -2.27 7.27
C ASP A 11 -9.48 -3.62 7.95
N ASN A 12 -9.94 -4.62 7.21
CA ASN A 12 -10.14 -5.96 7.73
C ASN A 12 -8.80 -6.69 7.86
N LYS A 13 -8.38 -6.97 9.10
CA LYS A 13 -7.08 -7.59 9.35
C LYS A 13 -6.95 -8.98 8.75
N ASP A 14 -8.03 -9.76 8.75
CA ASP A 14 -8.00 -11.09 8.13
C ASP A 14 -7.69 -10.99 6.65
N THR A 15 -8.32 -10.07 5.94
CA THR A 15 -8.05 -9.84 4.52
C THR A 15 -6.63 -9.32 4.32
N VAL A 16 -6.17 -8.42 5.18
CA VAL A 16 -4.80 -7.89 5.07
C VAL A 16 -3.78 -9.01 5.18
N PHE A 17 -3.85 -9.85 6.22
CA PHE A 17 -2.85 -10.88 6.46
C PHE A 17 -3.02 -12.12 5.59
N ASN A 18 -4.24 -12.48 5.22
CA ASN A 18 -4.50 -13.73 4.50
C ASN A 18 -4.66 -13.56 2.98
N MET A 19 -4.73 -12.34 2.49
CA MET A 19 -4.83 -12.08 1.06
C MET A 19 -3.86 -11.01 0.58
N LEU A 20 -3.94 -9.79 1.11
CA LEU A 20 -3.19 -8.66 0.58
C LEU A 20 -1.68 -8.86 0.73
N THR A 21 -1.21 -9.09 1.95
CA THR A 21 0.24 -9.23 2.20
C THR A 21 0.79 -10.50 1.57
N MET A 22 0.03 -11.60 1.64
CA MET A 22 0.44 -12.85 1.00
C MET A 22 0.62 -12.68 -0.50
N TYR A 23 -0.34 -12.07 -1.17
CA TYR A 23 -0.25 -11.89 -2.62
C TYR A 23 0.87 -10.91 -2.99
N ALA A 24 0.96 -9.78 -2.29
CA ALA A 24 1.98 -8.77 -2.57
C ALA A 24 3.40 -9.35 -2.38
N VAL A 25 3.64 -10.02 -1.26
CA VAL A 25 4.95 -10.60 -0.95
C VAL A 25 5.32 -11.69 -1.95
N ASN A 26 4.40 -12.64 -2.21
CA ASN A 26 4.68 -13.70 -3.17
C ASN A 26 4.86 -13.15 -4.59
N SER A 27 4.08 -12.14 -4.96
CA SER A 27 4.24 -11.47 -6.27
C SER A 27 5.67 -10.96 -6.45
N LYS A 28 6.25 -10.41 -5.40
CA LYS A 28 7.62 -9.88 -5.45
C LYS A 28 8.66 -10.99 -5.37
N THR A 29 8.55 -11.89 -4.40
CA THR A 29 9.56 -12.91 -4.14
C THR A 29 9.59 -14.00 -5.21
N GLN A 30 8.46 -14.32 -5.83
CA GLN A 30 8.36 -15.31 -6.90
C GLN A 30 8.53 -14.69 -8.28
N ASN A 31 8.77 -13.40 -8.36
CA ASN A 31 8.91 -12.65 -9.62
C ASN A 31 7.68 -12.78 -10.53
N TRP A 32 6.47 -12.86 -9.94
CA TRP A 32 5.24 -12.82 -10.72
C TRP A 32 5.04 -11.44 -11.35
N TRP A 33 5.47 -10.41 -10.64
CA TRP A 33 5.48 -9.02 -11.10
C TRP A 33 6.87 -8.43 -10.90
N GLN A 34 7.33 -7.66 -11.85
CA GLN A 34 8.64 -7.00 -11.76
C GLN A 34 8.66 -5.93 -10.67
N GLU A 35 7.56 -5.15 -10.61
CA GLU A 35 7.35 -4.15 -9.57
C GLU A 35 6.01 -4.35 -8.89
N VAL A 36 5.98 -4.17 -7.59
CA VAL A 36 4.75 -4.20 -6.79
C VAL A 36 4.68 -2.90 -6.00
N ASN A 37 3.56 -2.18 -6.14
CA ASN A 37 3.29 -0.91 -5.49
C ASN A 37 1.97 -0.99 -4.75
N LEU A 38 1.97 -0.70 -3.45
CA LEU A 38 0.75 -0.62 -2.65
C LEU A 38 0.34 0.84 -2.48
N ILE A 39 -0.95 1.11 -2.60
CA ILE A 39 -1.51 2.44 -2.42
C ILE A 39 -2.52 2.37 -1.27
N ILE A 40 -2.14 2.91 -0.12
CA ILE A 40 -2.99 2.98 1.07
C ILE A 40 -3.96 4.14 0.90
N TRP A 41 -5.27 3.86 0.96
CA TRP A 41 -6.31 4.86 0.77
C TRP A 41 -7.55 4.52 1.59
N GLY A 42 -8.15 5.51 2.21
CA GLY A 42 -9.36 5.30 3.01
C GLY A 42 -9.08 4.61 4.33
N ALA A 43 -9.89 3.62 4.69
CA ALA A 43 -9.84 2.96 5.98
C ALA A 43 -8.50 2.27 6.27
N SER A 44 -7.78 1.85 5.25
CA SER A 44 -6.46 1.23 5.43
C SER A 44 -5.45 2.19 6.06
N ALA A 45 -5.55 3.49 5.78
CA ALA A 45 -4.66 4.49 6.37
C ALA A 45 -4.81 4.52 7.90
N ARG A 46 -6.05 4.48 8.40
CA ARG A 46 -6.32 4.41 9.84
C ARG A 46 -5.78 3.11 10.44
N LEU A 47 -5.99 2.00 9.76
CA LEU A 47 -5.50 0.71 10.24
C LEU A 47 -3.97 0.70 10.37
N VAL A 48 -3.26 1.12 9.33
CA VAL A 48 -1.79 1.15 9.35
C VAL A 48 -1.28 2.08 10.44
N GLY A 49 -1.93 3.22 10.63
CA GLY A 49 -1.51 4.20 11.63
C GLY A 49 -1.68 3.73 13.06
N ASN A 50 -2.55 2.74 13.33
CA ASN A 50 -2.96 2.38 14.68
C ASN A 50 -2.73 0.91 15.06
N ASP A 51 -2.27 0.07 14.15
CA ASP A 51 -2.10 -1.36 14.41
C ASP A 51 -0.64 -1.78 14.26
N THR A 52 -0.05 -2.21 15.39
CA THR A 52 1.37 -2.57 15.44
C THR A 52 1.71 -3.76 14.54
N GLN A 53 0.86 -4.78 14.49
CA GLN A 53 1.11 -5.96 13.64
C GLN A 53 1.12 -5.58 12.16
N VAL A 54 0.19 -4.72 11.75
CA VAL A 54 0.13 -4.24 10.37
C VAL A 54 1.36 -3.38 10.06
N GLN A 55 1.81 -2.56 11.00
CA GLN A 55 3.02 -1.74 10.83
C GLN A 55 4.27 -2.59 10.62
N ILE A 56 4.41 -3.68 11.38
CA ILE A 56 5.52 -4.62 11.22
C ILE A 56 5.50 -5.21 9.80
N GLU A 57 4.34 -5.64 9.34
CA GLU A 57 4.18 -6.23 8.01
C GLU A 57 4.53 -5.21 6.91
N VAL A 58 4.10 -3.96 7.07
CA VAL A 58 4.41 -2.88 6.14
C VAL A 58 5.92 -2.68 6.02
N VAL A 59 6.64 -2.61 7.15
CA VAL A 59 8.09 -2.45 7.14
C VAL A 59 8.77 -3.63 6.46
N GLU A 60 8.31 -4.85 6.73
CA GLU A 60 8.86 -6.05 6.08
C GLU A 60 8.64 -6.02 4.56
N MET A 61 7.47 -5.60 4.11
CA MET A 61 7.19 -5.47 2.67
C MET A 61 8.11 -4.45 2.01
N ILE A 62 8.34 -3.31 2.65
CA ILE A 62 9.27 -2.29 2.16
C ILE A 62 10.68 -2.86 2.06
N ASN A 63 11.13 -3.60 3.07
CA ASN A 63 12.46 -4.22 3.07
C ASN A 63 12.61 -5.26 1.94
N GLN A 64 11.51 -5.85 1.48
CA GLN A 64 11.53 -6.79 0.36
C GLN A 64 11.45 -6.10 -1.01
N GLY A 65 11.45 -4.78 -1.05
CA GLY A 65 11.44 -4.03 -2.29
C GLY A 65 10.05 -3.66 -2.81
N ILE A 66 9.01 -3.84 -2.01
CA ILE A 66 7.65 -3.38 -2.36
C ILE A 66 7.57 -1.88 -2.06
N GLN A 67 7.09 -1.11 -3.05
CA GLN A 67 6.84 0.31 -2.86
C GLN A 67 5.50 0.51 -2.18
N ILE A 68 5.43 1.43 -1.22
CA ILE A 68 4.17 1.74 -0.55
C ILE A 68 3.98 3.26 -0.52
N GLU A 69 2.84 3.69 -1.03
CA GLU A 69 2.39 5.07 -1.03
C GLU A 69 1.10 5.16 -0.22
N ALA A 70 0.79 6.35 0.28
CA ALA A 70 -0.46 6.56 1.01
C ALA A 70 -1.07 7.91 0.65
N CYS A 71 -2.39 7.95 0.63
CA CYS A 71 -3.17 9.16 0.39
C CYS A 71 -2.98 10.15 1.54
N LYS A 72 -2.38 11.30 1.24
CA LYS A 72 -2.09 12.31 2.24
C LYS A 72 -3.37 12.85 2.90
N ASP A 73 -4.43 13.08 2.13
CA ASP A 73 -5.70 13.55 2.70
C ASP A 73 -6.23 12.59 3.77
N CYS A 74 -6.21 11.29 3.48
CA CYS A 74 -6.66 10.28 4.43
C CYS A 74 -5.77 10.27 5.68
N CYS A 75 -4.46 10.31 5.50
CA CYS A 75 -3.51 10.29 6.59
C CYS A 75 -3.67 11.52 7.49
N ASP A 76 -3.86 12.70 6.89
CA ASP A 76 -4.08 13.93 7.64
C ASP A 76 -5.41 13.87 8.42
N ASN A 77 -6.48 13.38 7.78
CA ASN A 77 -7.79 13.25 8.42
C ASN A 77 -7.77 12.31 9.62
N PHE A 78 -7.01 11.24 9.54
CA PHE A 78 -6.88 10.26 10.64
C PHE A 78 -5.76 10.61 11.62
N GLY A 79 -4.99 11.65 11.36
CA GLY A 79 -3.89 12.05 12.24
C GLY A 79 -2.70 11.08 12.23
N VAL A 80 -2.46 10.38 11.12
CA VAL A 80 -1.46 9.32 11.04
C VAL A 80 -0.32 9.65 10.06
N THR A 81 -0.28 10.84 9.50
CA THR A 81 0.71 11.24 8.49
C THR A 81 2.14 11.01 8.97
N ASP A 82 2.47 11.48 10.15
CA ASP A 82 3.83 11.33 10.70
C ASP A 82 4.18 9.87 10.93
N LYS A 83 3.22 9.08 11.42
CA LYS A 83 3.44 7.66 11.68
C LYS A 83 3.74 6.91 10.41
N LEU A 84 2.95 7.09 9.37
CA LEU A 84 3.16 6.40 8.11
C LEU A 84 4.48 6.84 7.45
N THR A 85 4.79 8.11 7.51
CA THR A 85 6.06 8.63 6.97
C THR A 85 7.26 8.00 7.67
N LYS A 86 7.21 7.84 8.99
CA LYS A 86 8.29 7.21 9.76
C LYS A 86 8.45 5.74 9.45
N LEU A 87 7.40 5.06 9.02
CA LEU A 87 7.48 3.65 8.60
C LEU A 87 8.17 3.48 7.25
N GLY A 88 8.40 4.55 6.50
CA GLY A 88 9.00 4.50 5.18
C GLY A 88 8.00 4.57 4.04
N ILE A 89 6.74 4.89 4.35
CA ILE A 89 5.68 5.04 3.35
C ILE A 89 5.78 6.43 2.72
N ASN A 90 5.64 6.49 1.40
CA ASN A 90 5.59 7.76 0.67
C ASN A 90 4.19 8.35 0.78
N VAL A 91 3.99 9.28 1.73
CA VAL A 91 2.71 9.94 1.93
C VAL A 91 2.64 11.17 1.03
N ARG A 92 1.70 11.16 0.08
CA ARG A 92 1.50 12.25 -0.87
C ARG A 92 0.07 12.28 -1.37
N TYR A 93 -0.31 13.34 -2.07
CA TYR A 93 -1.62 13.41 -2.69
C TYR A 93 -1.69 12.38 -3.82
N MET A 94 -2.61 11.43 -3.73
CA MET A 94 -2.64 10.26 -4.60
C MET A 94 -3.64 10.34 -5.76
N GLY A 95 -4.48 11.35 -5.81
CA GLY A 95 -5.48 11.46 -6.88
C GLY A 95 -4.84 11.51 -8.27
N LYS A 96 -3.86 12.37 -8.46
CA LYS A 96 -3.16 12.49 -9.74
C LYS A 96 -2.31 11.26 -10.05
N PRO A 97 -1.46 10.75 -9.13
CA PRO A 97 -0.70 9.53 -9.40
C PRO A 97 -1.57 8.32 -9.74
N LEU A 98 -2.65 8.08 -9.01
CA LEU A 98 -3.55 6.96 -9.32
C LEU A 98 -4.18 7.13 -10.71
N THR A 99 -4.62 8.35 -11.02
CA THR A 99 -5.18 8.65 -12.34
C THR A 99 -4.16 8.38 -13.45
N ASP A 100 -2.91 8.79 -13.25
CA ASP A 100 -1.83 8.55 -14.20
C ASP A 100 -1.54 7.05 -14.38
N TYR A 101 -1.54 6.26 -13.31
CA TYR A 101 -1.36 4.81 -13.40
C TYR A 101 -2.44 4.19 -14.27
N ILE A 102 -3.70 4.56 -14.03
CA ILE A 102 -4.83 4.01 -14.78
C ILE A 102 -4.75 4.43 -16.25
N LYS A 103 -4.50 5.71 -16.51
CA LYS A 103 -4.48 6.25 -17.89
C LYS A 103 -3.31 5.70 -18.71
N SER A 104 -2.19 5.40 -18.07
CA SER A 104 -1.05 4.80 -18.77
C SER A 104 -1.17 3.28 -18.94
N GLY A 105 -2.28 2.69 -18.55
CA GLY A 105 -2.55 1.27 -18.76
C GLY A 105 -1.89 0.34 -17.74
N GLU A 106 -1.43 0.88 -16.60
CA GLU A 106 -0.92 0.03 -15.54
C GLU A 106 -2.05 -0.76 -14.88
N ILE A 107 -1.73 -1.95 -14.42
CA ILE A 107 -2.70 -2.80 -13.75
C ILE A 107 -2.95 -2.27 -12.33
N VAL A 108 -4.23 -2.16 -11.97
CA VAL A 108 -4.65 -1.75 -10.62
C VAL A 108 -5.62 -2.81 -10.09
N LEU A 109 -5.22 -3.47 -9.00
CA LEU A 109 -6.05 -4.41 -8.27
C LEU A 109 -6.50 -3.73 -6.98
N THR A 110 -7.80 -3.70 -6.74
CA THR A 110 -8.36 -3.09 -5.52
C THR A 110 -8.70 -4.16 -4.48
N ILE A 111 -8.24 -3.95 -3.27
CA ILE A 111 -8.54 -4.82 -2.13
C ILE A 111 -9.08 -3.99 -0.97
#